data_e6f41e2c08f99f9f590d07aae526e694
#
_entry.id   e6f41e2c08f99f9f590d07aae526e694
#
_cell.length_a   1.000
_cell.length_b   1.000
_cell.length_c   1.000
_cell.angle_alpha   90.00
_cell.angle_beta   90.00
_cell.angle_gamma   90.00
#
_symmetry.space_group_name_H-M   'P 1'
#
loop_
_entity.id
_entity.type
_entity.pdbx_description
1 polymer ?
#
loop_
_entity_poly.entity_id
_entity_poly.type
_entity_poly.pdbx_seq_one_letter_code
_entity_poly.pdbx_strand_id
1 'polypeptide(L)'
;MNVYKKGSGGLIGVGIGGIRCCRVLLKKDGTLAQPVISWMDARTAVPYEHTNPEVAYVTSTTGYLSCRLTGEFKDCIGNAFGEWPVDMETWNWSEDEEVIRKYQIPREMLFEAVGPGEILGHVTKAASEKTGLPEGLPVVSVTNDKAVEGLGAGLVNDQTAVISLGTYITLMIQGKELPKDPKALWAIISSVPGKYLYESYGIRRGMWTVSWFRDLFGDGLMQEAAKQGLSPEELLNKKAEKVPAGSDGLMTVLDWLANPWEPYKKGIMIGFGAHMDEAYMYRSILEGIAYTMKNNCDAMCEELGKPLKEIVISGGGSNSDLFMQIFADIFNVPAKRNVVNESASLGAVINTAVALGEYESYEKAVEEMVEIKDVFMPIEKNAQLYQKLNQRAYKNMANYTDGVLKEIYNVYNEDV
;
A
#
# COMPACT_ATOMS: atom_id res chain seq x y z
N MET A 1 5.20 -14.77 -19.13
CA MET A 1 6.02 -13.82 -19.89
C MET A 1 7.46 -14.00 -19.42
N ASN A 2 8.39 -14.47 -20.25
CA ASN A 2 9.81 -14.59 -19.85
C ASN A 2 10.42 -13.19 -19.91
N VAL A 3 10.56 -12.54 -18.76
CA VAL A 3 11.21 -11.22 -18.64
C VAL A 3 12.73 -11.35 -18.71
N TYR A 4 13.26 -12.54 -18.41
CA TYR A 4 14.69 -12.82 -18.47
C TYR A 4 15.16 -13.09 -19.91
N LYS A 5 16.04 -12.24 -20.43
CA LYS A 5 16.79 -12.50 -21.68
C LYS A 5 18.16 -13.04 -21.36
N LYS A 6 18.41 -14.32 -21.68
CA LYS A 6 19.71 -14.95 -21.56
C LYS A 6 20.74 -14.11 -22.34
N GLY A 7 21.70 -13.49 -21.66
CA GLY A 7 22.78 -12.72 -22.27
C GLY A 7 22.95 -11.26 -21.83
N SER A 8 22.10 -10.75 -20.92
CA SER A 8 22.21 -9.38 -20.38
C SER A 8 23.00 -9.27 -19.08
N GLY A 9 24.05 -10.03 -18.88
CA GLY A 9 24.73 -10.20 -17.60
C GLY A 9 24.12 -11.35 -16.80
N GLY A 10 24.88 -11.99 -15.89
CA GLY A 10 24.38 -13.09 -15.08
C GLY A 10 23.33 -12.59 -14.06
N LEU A 11 22.25 -13.36 -13.85
CA LEU A 11 21.41 -13.15 -12.66
C LEU A 11 22.21 -13.50 -11.41
N ILE A 12 22.13 -12.65 -10.38
CA ILE A 12 22.81 -12.88 -9.11
C ILE A 12 21.88 -13.43 -8.03
N GLY A 13 20.56 -13.21 -8.16
CA GLY A 13 19.56 -13.69 -7.20
C GLY A 13 18.14 -13.44 -7.66
N VAL A 14 17.21 -13.94 -6.86
CA VAL A 14 15.75 -13.74 -7.01
C VAL A 14 15.18 -13.26 -5.69
N GLY A 15 14.55 -12.09 -5.67
CA GLY A 15 13.77 -11.61 -4.53
C GLY A 15 12.29 -11.98 -4.69
N ILE A 16 11.66 -12.49 -3.63
CA ILE A 16 10.25 -12.84 -3.64
C ILE A 16 9.50 -11.89 -2.70
N GLY A 17 8.78 -10.92 -3.26
CA GLY A 17 7.79 -10.11 -2.57
C GLY A 17 6.38 -10.50 -2.99
N GLY A 18 5.41 -10.35 -2.12
CA GLY A 18 4.04 -10.73 -2.42
C GLY A 18 2.99 -10.00 -1.61
N ILE A 19 1.73 -10.19 -2.02
CA ILE A 19 0.57 -9.62 -1.34
C ILE A 19 0.37 -10.26 0.03
N ARG A 20 0.02 -9.44 1.02
CA ARG A 20 -0.25 -9.85 2.41
C ARG A 20 -1.58 -10.58 2.59
N CYS A 21 -1.74 -11.19 3.76
CA CYS A 21 -3.01 -11.73 4.26
C CYS A 21 -3.64 -12.81 3.38
N CYS A 22 -2.93 -13.36 2.41
CA CYS A 22 -3.35 -14.56 1.71
C CYS A 22 -2.96 -15.80 2.52
N ARG A 23 -3.81 -16.84 2.49
CA ARG A 23 -3.53 -18.11 3.18
C ARG A 23 -3.38 -19.23 2.18
N VAL A 24 -2.26 -19.94 2.25
CA VAL A 24 -1.93 -21.08 1.39
C VAL A 24 -1.84 -22.34 2.24
N LEU A 25 -2.58 -23.36 1.85
CA LEU A 25 -2.62 -24.66 2.53
C LEU A 25 -1.89 -25.70 1.67
N LEU A 26 -0.83 -26.28 2.22
CA LEU A 26 0.03 -27.21 1.49
C LEU A 26 0.00 -28.61 2.09
N LYS A 27 0.17 -29.60 1.21
CA LYS A 27 0.46 -30.98 1.57
C LYS A 27 1.92 -31.12 2.04
N LYS A 28 2.27 -32.26 2.58
CA LYS A 28 3.63 -32.57 3.07
C LYS A 28 4.72 -32.43 2.01
N ASP A 29 4.38 -32.61 0.75
CA ASP A 29 5.30 -32.47 -0.40
C ASP A 29 5.40 -31.05 -0.96
N GLY A 30 4.77 -30.07 -0.31
CA GLY A 30 4.75 -28.67 -0.75
C GLY A 30 3.80 -28.36 -1.91
N THR A 31 2.96 -29.31 -2.33
CA THR A 31 1.91 -29.06 -3.31
C THR A 31 0.64 -28.48 -2.64
N LEU A 32 -0.17 -27.77 -3.42
CA LEU A 32 -1.41 -27.20 -2.91
C LEU A 32 -2.40 -28.29 -2.47
N ALA A 33 -2.94 -28.17 -1.26
CA ALA A 33 -4.03 -29.00 -0.77
C ALA A 33 -5.40 -28.50 -1.26
N GLN A 34 -5.49 -27.20 -1.58
CA GLN A 34 -6.65 -26.50 -2.15
C GLN A 34 -6.21 -25.21 -2.85
N PRO A 35 -7.09 -24.53 -3.60
CA PRO A 35 -6.80 -23.20 -4.14
C PRO A 35 -6.39 -22.20 -3.06
N VAL A 36 -5.49 -21.28 -3.41
CA VAL A 36 -5.03 -20.20 -2.52
C VAL A 36 -6.21 -19.33 -2.09
N ILE A 37 -6.29 -19.04 -0.80
CA ILE A 37 -7.33 -18.18 -0.23
C ILE A 37 -6.84 -16.74 -0.31
N SER A 38 -7.57 -15.89 -1.06
CA SER A 38 -7.25 -14.49 -1.24
C SER A 38 -7.45 -13.69 0.05
N TRP A 39 -6.70 -12.65 0.24
CA TRP A 39 -6.87 -11.67 1.33
C TRP A 39 -8.26 -11.02 1.37
N MET A 40 -8.98 -11.00 0.24
CA MET A 40 -10.37 -10.51 0.17
C MET A 40 -11.41 -11.53 0.63
N ASP A 41 -11.00 -12.77 0.88
CA ASP A 41 -11.88 -13.85 1.32
C ASP A 41 -12.06 -13.78 2.85
N ALA A 42 -13.30 -13.79 3.32
CA ALA A 42 -13.61 -13.72 4.75
C ALA A 42 -12.95 -14.84 5.57
N ARG A 43 -12.58 -15.96 4.94
CA ARG A 43 -11.87 -17.07 5.61
C ARG A 43 -10.45 -16.72 6.02
N THR A 44 -9.83 -15.67 5.48
CA THR A 44 -8.52 -15.21 5.95
C THR A 44 -8.60 -14.33 7.19
N ALA A 45 -9.76 -13.71 7.44
CA ALA A 45 -10.00 -12.81 8.58
C ALA A 45 -10.47 -13.53 9.86
N VAL A 46 -10.52 -14.87 9.84
CA VAL A 46 -10.90 -15.69 11.00
C VAL A 46 -9.76 -16.64 11.36
N PRO A 47 -9.72 -17.14 12.63
CA PRO A 47 -8.76 -18.17 13.03
C PRO A 47 -8.77 -19.37 12.08
N TYR A 48 -7.62 -20.02 11.95
CA TYR A 48 -7.49 -21.21 11.12
C TYR A 48 -8.22 -22.39 11.76
N GLU A 49 -8.99 -23.12 10.95
CA GLU A 49 -9.62 -24.36 11.35
C GLU A 49 -9.03 -25.53 10.54
N HIS A 50 -8.42 -26.48 11.23
CA HIS A 50 -7.79 -27.65 10.59
C HIS A 50 -8.85 -28.71 10.25
N THR A 51 -9.53 -28.57 9.11
CA THR A 51 -10.60 -29.49 8.67
C THR A 51 -10.15 -30.49 7.60
N ASN A 52 -9.05 -30.20 6.90
CA ASN A 52 -8.52 -31.05 5.83
C ASN A 52 -7.26 -31.80 6.29
N PRO A 53 -7.29 -33.12 6.50
CA PRO A 53 -6.15 -33.91 6.98
C PRO A 53 -4.98 -33.99 5.99
N GLU A 54 -5.16 -33.62 4.71
CA GLU A 54 -4.06 -33.56 3.75
C GLU A 54 -3.18 -32.30 3.95
N VAL A 55 -3.65 -31.31 4.71
CA VAL A 55 -2.90 -30.07 4.98
C VAL A 55 -1.84 -30.37 6.03
N ALA A 56 -0.59 -30.22 5.63
CA ALA A 56 0.56 -30.32 6.51
C ALA A 56 1.13 -28.94 6.90
N TYR A 57 0.94 -27.94 6.05
CA TYR A 57 1.49 -26.61 6.27
C TYR A 57 0.49 -25.49 5.92
N VAL A 58 0.58 -24.41 6.70
CA VAL A 58 -0.14 -23.15 6.49
C VAL A 58 0.91 -22.07 6.27
N THR A 59 0.89 -21.41 5.12
CA THR A 59 1.89 -20.40 4.75
C THR A 59 1.26 -19.26 3.95
N SER A 60 2.07 -18.25 3.61
CA SER A 60 1.68 -17.15 2.71
C SER A 60 1.93 -17.51 1.23
N THR A 61 1.56 -16.60 0.32
CA THR A 61 1.86 -16.75 -1.11
C THR A 61 3.36 -16.76 -1.38
N THR A 62 4.15 -16.00 -0.63
CA THR A 62 5.61 -15.97 -0.78
C THR A 62 6.27 -17.25 -0.28
N GLY A 63 5.80 -17.81 0.84
CA GLY A 63 6.26 -19.11 1.33
C GLY A 63 5.98 -20.24 0.34
N TYR A 64 4.80 -20.24 -0.29
CA TYR A 64 4.51 -21.20 -1.35
C TYR A 64 5.48 -21.05 -2.54
N LEU A 65 5.70 -19.83 -3.02
CA LEU A 65 6.63 -19.58 -4.12
C LEU A 65 8.06 -19.96 -3.75
N SER A 66 8.50 -19.61 -2.54
CA SER A 66 9.81 -20.00 -2.01
C SER A 66 9.97 -21.52 -1.99
N CYS A 67 9.03 -22.24 -1.42
CA CYS A 67 9.03 -23.70 -1.39
C CYS A 67 9.07 -24.31 -2.79
N ARG A 68 8.33 -23.76 -3.77
CA ARG A 68 8.33 -24.25 -5.15
C ARG A 68 9.64 -23.99 -5.90
N LEU A 69 10.36 -22.93 -5.53
CA LEU A 69 11.67 -22.61 -6.15
C LEU A 69 12.82 -23.34 -5.49
N THR A 70 12.81 -23.46 -4.16
CA THR A 70 13.97 -23.92 -3.39
C THR A 70 13.84 -25.34 -2.83
N GLY A 71 12.60 -25.83 -2.66
CA GLY A 71 12.32 -27.06 -1.91
C GLY A 71 12.37 -26.87 -0.38
N GLU A 72 12.73 -25.69 0.11
CA GLU A 72 12.79 -25.36 1.54
C GLU A 72 11.43 -24.85 2.03
N PHE A 73 11.08 -25.21 3.26
CA PHE A 73 9.85 -24.74 3.92
C PHE A 73 10.12 -23.51 4.76
N LYS A 74 10.50 -22.41 4.08
CA LYS A 74 10.86 -21.11 4.66
C LYS A 74 10.02 -19.98 4.06
N ASP A 75 9.68 -19.00 4.88
CA ASP A 75 8.97 -17.78 4.45
C ASP A 75 9.48 -16.56 5.18
N CYS A 76 9.35 -15.39 4.54
CA CYS A 76 9.66 -14.13 5.19
C CYS A 76 8.65 -13.81 6.28
N ILE A 77 9.12 -13.65 7.52
CA ILE A 77 8.25 -13.28 8.65
C ILE A 77 7.52 -11.95 8.40
N GLY A 78 8.09 -11.03 7.60
CA GLY A 78 7.47 -9.77 7.20
C GLY A 78 6.24 -9.92 6.31
N ASN A 79 5.94 -11.12 5.80
CA ASN A 79 4.71 -11.42 5.06
C ASN A 79 3.56 -11.84 5.99
N ALA A 80 3.88 -12.25 7.20
CA ALA A 80 2.92 -12.63 8.21
C ALA A 80 2.47 -11.38 8.98
N PHE A 81 1.20 -11.00 8.80
CA PHE A 81 0.60 -9.83 9.42
C PHE A 81 -0.88 -10.09 9.73
N GLY A 82 -1.37 -9.54 10.84
CA GLY A 82 -2.78 -9.56 11.22
C GLY A 82 -3.24 -10.92 11.73
N GLU A 83 -3.48 -11.86 10.86
CA GLU A 83 -4.06 -13.19 11.18
C GLU A 83 -3.02 -14.28 11.41
N TRP A 84 -1.79 -13.90 11.75
CA TRP A 84 -0.68 -14.81 11.99
C TRP A 84 -0.10 -14.66 13.40
N PRO A 85 0.35 -15.76 14.06
CA PRO A 85 0.93 -15.71 15.40
C PRO A 85 2.37 -15.19 15.38
N VAL A 86 2.56 -13.92 15.02
CA VAL A 86 3.87 -13.25 14.92
C VAL A 86 4.19 -12.52 16.21
N ASP A 87 5.41 -12.68 16.69
CA ASP A 87 6.03 -11.79 17.66
C ASP A 87 6.79 -10.69 16.92
N MET A 88 6.28 -9.48 16.99
CA MET A 88 6.81 -8.31 16.31
C MET A 88 8.12 -7.79 16.94
N GLU A 89 8.45 -8.18 18.18
CA GLU A 89 9.69 -7.78 18.85
C GLU A 89 10.85 -8.69 18.44
N THR A 90 10.60 -10.00 18.37
CA THR A 90 11.63 -11.00 18.03
C THR A 90 11.71 -11.29 16.54
N TRP A 91 10.74 -10.84 15.75
CA TRP A 91 10.59 -11.12 14.32
C TRP A 91 10.56 -12.63 14.03
N ASN A 92 9.81 -13.33 14.83
CA ASN A 92 9.60 -14.77 14.73
C ASN A 92 8.15 -15.14 15.05
N TRP A 93 7.83 -16.40 14.92
CA TRP A 93 6.56 -16.91 15.42
C TRP A 93 6.49 -16.77 16.95
N SER A 94 5.34 -16.33 17.44
CA SER A 94 5.11 -16.16 18.87
C SER A 94 5.21 -17.50 19.61
N GLU A 95 5.81 -17.46 20.81
CA GLU A 95 5.80 -18.55 21.77
C GLU A 95 4.68 -18.38 22.83
N ASP A 96 3.95 -17.25 22.78
CA ASP A 96 2.82 -16.98 23.67
C ASP A 96 1.62 -17.86 23.29
N GLU A 97 1.21 -18.72 24.23
CA GLU A 97 0.09 -19.62 24.04
C GLU A 97 -1.24 -18.92 23.80
N GLU A 98 -1.44 -17.69 24.28
CA GLU A 98 -2.65 -16.91 24.04
C GLU A 98 -2.69 -16.44 22.57
N VAL A 99 -1.55 -15.99 22.04
CA VAL A 99 -1.40 -15.59 20.64
C VAL A 99 -1.60 -16.79 19.72
N ILE A 100 -0.95 -17.94 20.02
CA ILE A 100 -1.09 -19.17 19.23
C ILE A 100 -2.56 -19.64 19.24
N ARG A 101 -3.21 -19.61 20.40
CA ARG A 101 -4.62 -20.02 20.57
C ARG A 101 -5.58 -19.07 19.80
N LYS A 102 -5.24 -17.79 19.76
CA LYS A 102 -6.03 -16.80 19.00
C LYS A 102 -6.10 -17.11 17.51
N TYR A 103 -4.98 -17.53 16.91
CA TYR A 103 -4.91 -17.79 15.47
C TYR A 103 -5.15 -19.25 15.09
N GLN A 104 -5.05 -20.18 16.04
CA GLN A 104 -5.31 -21.61 15.88
C GLN A 104 -4.46 -22.31 14.81
N ILE A 105 -3.28 -21.78 14.52
CA ILE A 105 -2.32 -22.40 13.61
C ILE A 105 -1.26 -23.13 14.45
N PRO A 106 -1.20 -24.48 14.42
CA PRO A 106 -0.17 -25.23 15.15
C PRO A 106 1.24 -24.84 14.67
N ARG A 107 2.18 -24.72 15.62
CA ARG A 107 3.55 -24.29 15.31
C ARG A 107 4.24 -25.16 14.26
N GLU A 108 4.01 -26.47 14.30
CA GLU A 108 4.54 -27.45 13.39
C GLU A 108 4.00 -27.34 11.95
N MET A 109 2.89 -26.61 11.76
CA MET A 109 2.32 -26.32 10.44
C MET A 109 2.87 -25.02 9.82
N LEU A 110 3.57 -24.21 10.61
CA LEU A 110 4.18 -22.97 10.12
C LEU A 110 5.57 -23.24 9.54
N PHE A 111 5.89 -22.54 8.47
CA PHE A 111 7.23 -22.56 7.89
C PHE A 111 8.27 -21.96 8.85
N GLU A 112 9.54 -22.26 8.63
CA GLU A 112 10.63 -21.56 9.30
C GLU A 112 10.55 -20.05 8.95
N ALA A 113 10.57 -19.20 9.98
CA ALA A 113 10.55 -17.77 9.82
C ALA A 113 11.96 -17.26 9.45
N VAL A 114 12.03 -16.45 8.41
CA VAL A 114 13.27 -15.86 7.89
C VAL A 114 13.11 -14.34 7.85
N GLY A 115 14.14 -13.60 8.26
CA GLY A 115 14.14 -12.14 8.24
C GLY A 115 14.21 -11.54 6.83
N PRO A 116 13.85 -10.27 6.64
CA PRO A 116 14.08 -9.56 5.38
C PRO A 116 15.56 -9.54 5.01
N GLY A 117 15.90 -9.78 3.75
CA GLY A 117 17.28 -9.81 3.25
C GLY A 117 18.04 -11.09 3.53
N GLU A 118 17.42 -12.11 4.13
CA GLU A 118 18.06 -13.42 4.34
C GLU A 118 17.78 -14.37 3.18
N ILE A 119 18.57 -15.44 3.06
CA ILE A 119 18.46 -16.44 2.00
C ILE A 119 17.39 -17.48 2.39
N LEU A 120 16.35 -17.60 1.58
CA LEU A 120 15.31 -18.63 1.71
C LEU A 120 15.78 -20.01 1.22
N GLY A 121 16.75 -20.04 0.33
CA GLY A 121 17.31 -21.25 -0.29
C GLY A 121 17.84 -20.92 -1.67
N HIS A 122 18.04 -21.96 -2.49
CA HIS A 122 18.57 -21.84 -3.85
C HIS A 122 17.63 -22.52 -4.84
N VAL A 123 17.57 -21.98 -6.06
CA VAL A 123 16.74 -22.54 -7.13
C VAL A 123 17.16 -23.97 -7.42
N THR A 124 16.24 -24.91 -7.26
CA THR A 124 16.48 -26.33 -7.52
C THR A 124 16.52 -26.61 -9.02
N LYS A 125 17.12 -27.76 -9.42
CA LYS A 125 17.11 -28.23 -10.81
C LYS A 125 15.67 -28.29 -11.37
N ALA A 126 14.75 -28.88 -10.62
CA ALA A 126 13.34 -29.00 -11.03
C ALA A 126 12.66 -27.66 -11.23
N ALA A 127 12.97 -26.65 -10.39
CA ALA A 127 12.49 -25.29 -10.55
C ALA A 127 13.14 -24.60 -11.75
N SER A 128 14.45 -24.79 -11.95
CA SER A 128 15.18 -24.27 -13.11
C SER A 128 14.58 -24.75 -14.43
N GLU A 129 14.32 -26.05 -14.56
CA GLU A 129 13.71 -26.64 -15.77
C GLU A 129 12.30 -26.05 -16.08
N LYS A 130 11.52 -25.68 -15.04
CA LYS A 130 10.17 -25.13 -15.20
C LYS A 130 10.14 -23.63 -15.44
N THR A 131 11.05 -22.89 -14.84
CA THR A 131 11.03 -21.40 -14.83
C THR A 131 12.02 -20.78 -15.79
N GLY A 132 13.10 -21.51 -16.14
CA GLY A 132 14.23 -20.98 -16.88
C GLY A 132 15.23 -20.21 -16.01
N LEU A 133 15.00 -20.08 -14.69
CA LEU A 133 15.97 -19.50 -13.77
C LEU A 133 17.19 -20.42 -13.65
N PRO A 134 18.41 -19.89 -13.51
CA PRO A 134 19.60 -20.70 -13.27
C PRO A 134 19.47 -21.57 -12.01
N GLU A 135 19.85 -22.85 -12.11
CA GLU A 135 19.99 -23.73 -10.94
C GLU A 135 21.05 -23.18 -10.00
N GLY A 136 20.79 -23.26 -8.69
CA GLY A 136 21.69 -22.75 -7.66
C GLY A 136 21.59 -21.23 -7.41
N LEU A 137 20.74 -20.52 -8.13
CA LEU A 137 20.53 -19.08 -7.92
C LEU A 137 19.94 -18.84 -6.52
N PRO A 138 20.50 -17.95 -5.69
CA PRO A 138 19.96 -17.65 -4.37
C PRO A 138 18.57 -17.00 -4.47
N VAL A 139 17.67 -17.42 -3.58
CA VAL A 139 16.33 -16.86 -3.41
C VAL A 139 16.29 -16.07 -2.11
N VAL A 140 16.04 -14.76 -2.21
CA VAL A 140 16.12 -13.83 -1.10
C VAL A 140 14.72 -13.54 -0.55
N SER A 141 14.63 -13.50 0.77
CA SER A 141 13.47 -13.09 1.54
C SER A 141 13.24 -11.57 1.38
N VAL A 142 12.12 -11.19 0.72
CA VAL A 142 11.80 -9.78 0.47
C VAL A 142 10.54 -9.43 1.19
N THR A 143 9.94 -9.17 1.92
CA THR A 143 8.69 -8.85 2.60
C THR A 143 7.48 -8.70 1.66
N ASN A 144 6.43 -8.10 2.17
CA ASN A 144 5.16 -7.89 1.48
C ASN A 144 5.21 -6.70 0.50
N ASP A 145 4.18 -6.61 -0.33
CA ASP A 145 4.01 -5.61 -1.37
C ASP A 145 4.18 -4.15 -0.88
N LYS A 146 3.62 -3.80 0.28
CA LYS A 146 3.72 -2.43 0.83
C LYS A 146 5.11 -2.10 1.36
N ALA A 147 5.76 -3.05 2.01
CA ALA A 147 7.11 -2.83 2.53
C ALA A 147 8.15 -2.68 1.40
N VAL A 148 8.04 -3.50 0.34
CA VAL A 148 8.92 -3.34 -0.84
C VAL A 148 8.55 -2.10 -1.65
N GLU A 149 7.27 -1.72 -1.75
CA GLU A 149 6.85 -0.46 -2.39
C GLU A 149 7.49 0.73 -1.69
N GLY A 150 7.44 0.78 -0.37
CA GLY A 150 8.10 1.81 0.42
C GLY A 150 9.60 1.91 0.13
N LEU A 151 10.32 0.78 0.17
CA LEU A 151 11.74 0.73 -0.13
C LEU A 151 12.06 1.20 -1.56
N GLY A 152 11.33 0.72 -2.55
CA GLY A 152 11.52 1.10 -3.95
C GLY A 152 11.11 2.53 -4.27
N ALA A 153 10.28 3.15 -3.43
CA ALA A 153 10.00 4.58 -3.47
C ALA A 153 11.07 5.43 -2.76
N GLY A 154 12.08 4.80 -2.12
CA GLY A 154 13.17 5.48 -1.44
C GLY A 154 12.96 5.67 0.06
N LEU A 155 12.03 4.93 0.68
CA LEU A 155 11.74 5.04 2.11
C LEU A 155 12.79 4.31 2.94
N VAL A 156 13.84 5.02 3.34
CA VAL A 156 14.94 4.50 4.19
C VAL A 156 15.15 5.32 5.47
N ASN A 157 14.34 6.39 5.67
CA ASN A 157 14.43 7.27 6.84
C ASN A 157 13.03 7.53 7.44
N ASP A 158 12.97 8.22 8.58
CA ASP A 158 11.75 8.52 9.34
C ASP A 158 11.20 9.95 9.14
N GLN A 159 11.73 10.69 8.18
CA GLN A 159 11.34 12.08 7.85
C GLN A 159 10.66 12.19 6.48
N THR A 160 10.60 11.09 5.76
CA THR A 160 9.91 10.95 4.47
C THR A 160 8.67 10.07 4.66
N ALA A 161 7.55 10.46 4.06
CA ALA A 161 6.41 9.55 3.90
C ALA A 161 6.25 9.17 2.43
N VAL A 162 5.90 7.91 2.19
CA VAL A 162 5.48 7.44 0.87
C VAL A 162 3.96 7.32 0.85
N ILE A 163 3.32 7.92 -0.14
CA ILE A 163 1.87 7.81 -0.38
C ILE A 163 1.66 6.95 -1.61
N SER A 164 1.01 5.81 -1.43
CA SER A 164 0.69 4.86 -2.49
C SER A 164 -0.69 5.19 -3.06
N LEU A 165 -0.74 5.74 -4.28
CA LEU A 165 -1.97 6.08 -5.01
C LEU A 165 -2.44 4.90 -5.86
N GLY A 166 -2.94 3.87 -5.20
CA GLY A 166 -3.55 2.68 -5.81
C GLY A 166 -5.06 2.63 -5.63
N THR A 167 -5.66 1.46 -5.88
CA THR A 167 -7.09 1.21 -5.56
C THR A 167 -7.37 1.47 -4.09
N TYR A 168 -6.52 0.98 -3.21
CA TYR A 168 -6.41 1.38 -1.81
C TYR A 168 -5.30 2.41 -1.69
N ILE A 169 -5.58 3.58 -1.10
CA ILE A 169 -4.59 4.63 -0.87
C ILE A 169 -4.16 4.58 0.59
N THR A 170 -2.87 4.54 0.83
CA THR A 170 -2.28 4.56 2.18
C THR A 170 -1.01 5.39 2.21
N LEU A 171 -0.60 5.78 3.41
CA LEU A 171 0.63 6.49 3.68
C LEU A 171 1.53 5.62 4.55
N MET A 172 2.81 5.60 4.24
CA MET A 172 3.83 4.79 4.90
C MET A 172 4.97 5.66 5.40
N ILE A 173 5.40 5.42 6.65
CA ILE A 173 6.60 6.01 7.27
C ILE A 173 7.44 4.86 7.81
N GLN A 174 8.76 4.99 7.83
CA GLN A 174 9.65 3.96 8.37
C GLN A 174 10.26 4.41 9.70
N GLY A 175 10.41 3.47 10.63
CA GLY A 175 11.07 3.73 11.90
C GLY A 175 11.71 2.50 12.53
N LYS A 176 12.34 2.66 13.69
CA LYS A 176 13.06 1.59 14.40
C LYS A 176 12.30 1.03 15.59
N GLU A 177 11.33 1.77 16.11
CA GLU A 177 10.63 1.41 17.33
C GLU A 177 9.29 0.74 17.01
N LEU A 178 8.91 -0.28 17.77
CA LEU A 178 7.57 -0.84 17.71
C LEU A 178 6.64 0.02 18.59
N PRO A 179 5.66 0.74 18.01
CA PRO A 179 4.74 1.54 18.80
C PRO A 179 3.87 0.67 19.70
N LYS A 180 3.68 1.08 20.94
CA LYS A 180 2.80 0.38 21.90
C LYS A 180 1.36 0.86 21.70
N ASP A 181 0.46 -0.06 21.37
CA ASP A 181 -0.98 0.17 21.18
C ASP A 181 -1.33 1.40 20.31
N PRO A 182 -0.78 1.47 19.08
CA PRO A 182 -0.96 2.63 18.21
C PRO A 182 -2.41 2.80 17.79
N LYS A 183 -2.87 4.06 17.64
CA LYS A 183 -4.25 4.41 17.27
C LYS A 183 -4.36 4.98 15.85
N ALA A 184 -3.33 5.68 15.38
CA ALA A 184 -3.31 6.33 14.08
C ALA A 184 -2.66 5.47 12.98
N LEU A 185 -2.07 4.35 13.35
CA LEU A 185 -1.30 3.51 12.43
C LEU A 185 -1.34 2.05 12.84
N TRP A 186 -0.86 1.18 11.96
CA TRP A 186 -0.37 -0.16 12.33
C TRP A 186 1.07 -0.31 11.89
N ALA A 187 1.84 -1.08 12.66
CA ALA A 187 3.22 -1.39 12.37
C ALA A 187 3.34 -2.78 11.74
N ILE A 188 4.16 -2.89 10.71
CA ILE A 188 4.57 -4.15 10.10
C ILE A 188 6.09 -4.20 10.01
N ILE A 189 6.65 -5.38 9.79
CA ILE A 189 8.08 -5.55 9.55
C ILE A 189 8.43 -4.91 8.19
N SER A 190 9.41 -4.00 8.19
CA SER A 190 9.89 -3.33 6.99
C SER A 190 10.69 -4.29 6.08
N SER A 191 10.87 -3.91 4.82
CA SER A 191 11.82 -4.58 3.91
C SER A 191 13.28 -4.31 4.28
N VAL A 192 13.55 -3.30 5.11
CA VAL A 192 14.87 -3.00 5.66
C VAL A 192 15.02 -3.68 7.02
N PRO A 193 15.99 -4.59 7.21
CA PRO A 193 16.21 -5.29 8.47
C PRO A 193 16.35 -4.34 9.67
N GLY A 194 15.77 -4.70 10.80
CA GLY A 194 15.82 -3.91 12.04
C GLY A 194 14.91 -2.67 12.03
N LYS A 195 14.00 -2.56 11.06
CA LYS A 195 13.04 -1.43 10.96
C LYS A 195 11.61 -1.92 10.81
N TYR A 196 10.67 -1.07 11.19
CA TYR A 196 9.23 -1.24 11.00
C TYR A 196 8.73 -0.28 9.93
N LEU A 197 7.71 -0.69 9.22
CA LEU A 197 6.92 0.18 8.36
C LEU A 197 5.63 0.52 9.11
N TYR A 198 5.38 1.80 9.30
CA TYR A 198 4.15 2.34 9.87
C TYR A 198 3.23 2.73 8.74
N GLU A 199 2.04 2.16 8.75
CA GLU A 199 1.05 2.36 7.69
C GLU A 199 -0.20 3.03 8.27
N SER A 200 -0.69 4.08 7.62
CA SER A 200 -1.92 4.76 8.04
C SER A 200 -3.15 3.94 7.72
N TYR A 201 -4.25 4.25 8.38
CA TYR A 201 -5.57 3.92 7.83
C TYR A 201 -5.71 4.60 6.47
N GLY A 202 -6.23 3.86 5.48
CA GLY A 202 -6.26 4.29 4.10
C GLY A 202 -7.66 4.58 3.58
N ILE A 203 -7.71 5.06 2.33
CA ILE A 203 -8.95 5.23 1.57
C ILE A 203 -9.24 3.91 0.83
N ARG A 204 -10.27 3.17 1.25
CA ARG A 204 -10.57 1.81 0.74
C ARG A 204 -10.96 1.78 -0.74
N ARG A 205 -11.56 2.86 -1.26
CA ARG A 205 -11.90 3.08 -2.68
C ARG A 205 -11.16 4.32 -3.18
N GLY A 206 -9.83 4.33 -3.09
CA GLY A 206 -8.99 5.48 -3.42
C GLY A 206 -9.06 5.88 -4.89
N MET A 207 -8.10 5.48 -5.72
CA MET A 207 -8.12 5.77 -7.15
C MET A 207 -9.30 5.14 -7.89
N TRP A 208 -9.96 4.15 -7.30
CA TRP A 208 -11.25 3.67 -7.82
C TRP A 208 -12.32 4.78 -7.87
N THR A 209 -12.33 5.71 -6.88
CA THR A 209 -13.28 6.84 -6.89
C THR A 209 -13.03 7.77 -8.08
N VAL A 210 -11.77 7.96 -8.46
CA VAL A 210 -11.42 8.71 -9.68
C VAL A 210 -11.94 8.01 -10.93
N SER A 211 -11.75 6.69 -11.03
CA SER A 211 -12.27 5.89 -12.15
C SER A 211 -13.80 5.88 -12.17
N TRP A 212 -14.45 5.72 -11.02
CA TRP A 212 -15.90 5.79 -10.88
C TRP A 212 -16.44 7.16 -11.37
N PHE A 213 -15.78 8.26 -10.95
CA PHE A 213 -16.17 9.60 -11.40
C PHE A 213 -16.04 9.76 -12.93
N ARG A 214 -14.93 9.33 -13.52
CA ARG A 214 -14.73 9.29 -14.97
C ARG A 214 -15.87 8.54 -15.66
N ASP A 215 -16.24 7.37 -15.15
CA ASP A 215 -17.24 6.49 -15.78
C ASP A 215 -18.66 7.07 -15.69
N LEU A 216 -18.94 8.00 -14.78
CA LEU A 216 -20.22 8.72 -14.72
C LEU A 216 -20.53 9.55 -15.97
N PHE A 217 -19.50 10.01 -16.67
CA PHE A 217 -19.67 10.82 -17.90
C PHE A 217 -19.68 9.98 -19.16
N GLY A 218 -19.44 8.68 -19.07
CA GLY A 218 -19.58 7.69 -20.13
C GLY A 218 -18.88 8.08 -21.42
N ASP A 219 -19.53 7.75 -22.56
CA ASP A 219 -18.94 7.90 -23.89
C ASP A 219 -18.63 9.36 -24.28
N GLY A 220 -19.32 10.34 -23.69
CA GLY A 220 -19.12 11.75 -24.00
C GLY A 220 -17.70 12.21 -23.64
N LEU A 221 -17.25 11.91 -22.45
CA LEU A 221 -15.89 12.23 -21.98
C LEU A 221 -14.83 11.45 -22.78
N MET A 222 -15.07 10.17 -23.03
CA MET A 222 -14.18 9.32 -23.81
C MET A 222 -13.96 9.85 -25.22
N GLN A 223 -15.04 10.27 -25.90
CA GLN A 223 -14.99 10.83 -27.25
C GLN A 223 -14.31 12.20 -27.27
N GLU A 224 -14.55 13.06 -26.28
CA GLU A 224 -13.90 14.35 -26.15
C GLU A 224 -12.38 14.19 -25.95
N ALA A 225 -11.97 13.29 -25.05
CA ALA A 225 -10.57 12.97 -24.81
C ALA A 225 -9.89 12.42 -26.08
N ALA A 226 -10.51 11.45 -26.74
CA ALA A 226 -9.97 10.86 -27.98
C ALA A 226 -9.76 11.88 -29.08
N LYS A 227 -10.69 12.86 -29.28
CA LYS A 227 -10.53 13.96 -30.23
C LYS A 227 -9.30 14.84 -29.98
N GLN A 228 -8.85 14.89 -28.71
CA GLN A 228 -7.68 15.67 -28.30
C GLN A 228 -6.41 14.81 -28.21
N GLY A 229 -6.49 13.51 -28.45
CA GLY A 229 -5.37 12.57 -28.28
C GLY A 229 -4.97 12.35 -26.82
N LEU A 230 -5.93 12.49 -25.89
CA LEU A 230 -5.74 12.37 -24.45
C LEU A 230 -6.47 11.14 -23.90
N SER A 231 -6.01 10.63 -22.75
CA SER A 231 -6.84 9.79 -21.91
C SER A 231 -7.96 10.63 -21.25
N PRO A 232 -9.06 10.01 -20.81
CA PRO A 232 -10.12 10.72 -20.08
C PRO A 232 -9.62 11.41 -18.81
N GLU A 233 -8.69 10.78 -18.08
CA GLU A 233 -8.08 11.35 -16.88
C GLU A 233 -7.21 12.58 -17.21
N GLU A 234 -6.43 12.55 -18.28
CA GLU A 234 -5.65 13.72 -18.73
C GLU A 234 -6.56 14.88 -19.12
N LEU A 235 -7.70 14.60 -19.76
CA LEU A 235 -8.68 15.64 -20.09
C LEU A 235 -9.30 16.24 -18.82
N LEU A 236 -9.69 15.40 -17.85
CA LEU A 236 -10.22 15.86 -16.55
C LEU A 236 -9.17 16.69 -15.78
N ASN A 237 -7.91 16.26 -15.78
CA ASN A 237 -6.80 17.03 -15.18
C ASN A 237 -6.69 18.41 -15.83
N LYS A 238 -6.67 18.52 -17.18
CA LYS A 238 -6.62 19.81 -17.90
C LYS A 238 -7.80 20.73 -17.61
N LYS A 239 -9.00 20.18 -17.44
CA LYS A 239 -10.17 20.94 -17.02
C LYS A 239 -10.02 21.43 -15.59
N ALA A 240 -9.60 20.55 -14.66
CA ALA A 240 -9.46 20.84 -13.25
C ALA A 240 -8.29 21.77 -12.90
N GLU A 241 -7.26 21.86 -13.74
CA GLU A 241 -6.18 22.84 -13.57
C GLU A 241 -6.68 24.29 -13.59
N LYS A 242 -7.79 24.56 -14.28
CA LYS A 242 -8.41 25.90 -14.37
C LYS A 242 -9.26 26.25 -13.15
N VAL A 243 -9.61 25.26 -12.34
CA VAL A 243 -10.38 25.44 -11.10
C VAL A 243 -9.43 25.97 -10.02
N PRO A 244 -9.84 26.97 -9.21
CA PRO A 244 -8.97 27.49 -8.16
C PRO A 244 -8.70 26.46 -7.07
N ALA A 245 -7.58 26.62 -6.35
CA ALA A 245 -7.28 25.83 -5.17
C ALA A 245 -8.41 25.91 -4.15
N GLY A 246 -8.79 24.75 -3.58
CA GLY A 246 -9.93 24.63 -2.66
C GLY A 246 -11.28 24.50 -3.36
N SER A 247 -11.28 24.31 -4.70
CA SER A 247 -12.47 24.04 -5.51
C SER A 247 -13.63 25.01 -5.23
N ASP A 248 -13.30 26.28 -4.89
CA ASP A 248 -14.23 27.32 -4.47
C ASP A 248 -15.20 26.89 -3.34
N GLY A 249 -14.69 26.04 -2.45
CA GLY A 249 -15.42 25.51 -1.30
C GLY A 249 -16.17 24.20 -1.53
N LEU A 250 -16.14 23.63 -2.73
CA LEU A 250 -16.67 22.28 -2.95
C LEU A 250 -15.72 21.26 -2.30
N MET A 251 -16.25 20.43 -1.40
CA MET A 251 -15.48 19.43 -0.66
C MET A 251 -16.04 18.01 -0.88
N THR A 252 -15.14 17.04 -0.99
CA THR A 252 -15.48 15.61 -1.16
C THR A 252 -14.94 14.78 -0.01
N VAL A 253 -15.83 14.05 0.70
CA VAL A 253 -15.49 13.04 1.72
C VAL A 253 -15.51 11.66 1.07
N LEU A 254 -14.45 10.86 1.26
CA LEU A 254 -14.14 9.68 0.43
C LEU A 254 -14.64 8.33 1.00
N ASP A 255 -15.79 8.29 1.61
CA ASP A 255 -16.35 7.08 2.22
C ASP A 255 -17.21 6.24 1.24
N TRP A 256 -16.77 6.11 -0.05
CA TRP A 256 -17.45 5.25 -1.04
C TRP A 256 -17.46 3.77 -0.67
N LEU A 257 -16.54 3.34 0.19
CA LEU A 257 -16.56 2.02 0.84
C LEU A 257 -16.23 2.22 2.32
N ALA A 258 -17.25 2.30 3.14
CA ALA A 258 -17.13 2.47 4.57
C ALA A 258 -16.39 1.31 5.25
N ASN A 259 -15.81 1.57 6.42
CA ASN A 259 -15.26 0.53 7.27
C ASN A 259 -16.39 -0.36 7.82
N PRO A 260 -16.15 -1.66 8.06
CA PRO A 260 -17.15 -2.56 8.61
C PRO A 260 -17.73 -2.13 9.97
N TRP A 261 -16.93 -1.40 10.76
CA TRP A 261 -17.35 -0.88 12.07
C TRP A 261 -18.08 0.48 12.01
N GLU A 262 -18.15 1.10 10.81
CA GLU A 262 -18.86 2.35 10.54
C GLU A 262 -19.70 2.23 9.25
N PRO A 263 -20.58 1.22 9.13
CA PRO A 263 -21.26 0.88 7.88
C PRO A 263 -22.23 1.98 7.38
N TYR A 264 -22.57 2.93 8.25
CA TYR A 264 -23.40 4.06 7.92
C TYR A 264 -22.70 5.12 7.05
N LYS A 265 -21.36 5.17 7.06
CA LYS A 265 -20.60 6.18 6.29
C LYS A 265 -20.78 6.01 4.79
N LYS A 266 -20.89 7.14 4.10
CA LYS A 266 -21.05 7.24 2.64
C LYS A 266 -20.18 8.35 2.08
N GLY A 267 -19.81 8.25 0.80
CA GLY A 267 -19.19 9.36 0.08
C GLY A 267 -20.12 10.58 0.01
N ILE A 268 -19.56 11.77 0.19
CA ILE A 268 -20.29 13.03 0.22
C ILE A 268 -19.60 14.06 -0.63
N MET A 269 -20.37 14.85 -1.38
CA MET A 269 -19.93 16.11 -1.97
C MET A 269 -20.80 17.25 -1.41
N ILE A 270 -20.18 18.30 -0.88
CA ILE A 270 -20.88 19.42 -0.23
C ILE A 270 -20.28 20.76 -0.66
N GLY A 271 -21.12 21.78 -0.83
CA GLY A 271 -20.68 23.14 -1.13
C GLY A 271 -20.87 23.57 -2.59
N PHE A 272 -21.82 22.97 -3.31
CA PHE A 272 -22.10 23.31 -4.71
C PHE A 272 -22.56 24.77 -4.88
N GLY A 273 -21.91 25.49 -5.82
CA GLY A 273 -22.38 26.73 -6.41
C GLY A 273 -22.93 26.51 -7.84
N ALA A 274 -23.74 27.43 -8.33
CA ALA A 274 -24.40 27.30 -9.64
C ALA A 274 -23.44 27.27 -10.85
N HIS A 275 -22.18 27.67 -10.66
CA HIS A 275 -21.16 27.74 -11.71
C HIS A 275 -20.26 26.49 -11.74
N MET A 276 -20.43 25.55 -10.78
CA MET A 276 -19.57 24.40 -10.65
C MET A 276 -19.98 23.29 -11.62
N ASP A 277 -19.01 22.78 -12.36
CA ASP A 277 -19.13 21.71 -13.35
C ASP A 277 -18.32 20.47 -12.92
N GLU A 278 -18.13 19.53 -13.85
CA GLU A 278 -17.37 18.31 -13.63
C GLU A 278 -15.91 18.57 -13.24
N ALA A 279 -15.33 19.69 -13.66
CA ALA A 279 -13.95 20.04 -13.32
C ALA A 279 -13.78 20.37 -11.84
N TYR A 280 -14.76 21.08 -11.24
CA TYR A 280 -14.81 21.37 -9.81
C TYR A 280 -14.99 20.09 -9.00
N MET A 281 -15.91 19.21 -9.42
CA MET A 281 -16.15 17.91 -8.78
C MET A 281 -14.89 17.05 -8.80
N TYR A 282 -14.26 16.92 -9.96
CA TYR A 282 -13.03 16.14 -10.11
C TYR A 282 -11.91 16.67 -9.22
N ARG A 283 -11.67 18.00 -9.24
CA ARG A 283 -10.66 18.63 -8.39
C ARG A 283 -10.96 18.41 -6.90
N SER A 284 -12.21 18.54 -6.48
CA SER A 284 -12.60 18.31 -5.08
C SER A 284 -12.37 16.86 -4.62
N ILE A 285 -12.46 15.87 -5.52
CA ILE A 285 -12.08 14.47 -5.24
C ILE A 285 -10.57 14.36 -4.99
N LEU A 286 -9.74 14.96 -5.86
CA LEU A 286 -8.28 14.95 -5.70
C LEU A 286 -7.86 15.64 -4.39
N GLU A 287 -8.45 16.81 -4.11
CA GLU A 287 -8.23 17.56 -2.86
C GLU A 287 -8.69 16.76 -1.63
N GLY A 288 -9.84 16.07 -1.72
CA GLY A 288 -10.35 15.19 -0.66
C GLY A 288 -9.40 14.03 -0.36
N ILE A 289 -8.81 13.40 -1.39
CA ILE A 289 -7.78 12.36 -1.21
C ILE A 289 -6.57 12.94 -0.45
N ALA A 290 -6.06 14.09 -0.90
CA ALA A 290 -4.90 14.70 -0.29
C ALA A 290 -5.16 15.19 1.15
N TYR A 291 -6.33 15.75 1.45
CA TYR A 291 -6.75 16.12 2.82
C TYR A 291 -6.82 14.90 3.75
N THR A 292 -7.45 13.82 3.28
CA THR A 292 -7.56 12.60 4.08
C THR A 292 -6.18 12.04 4.42
N MET A 293 -5.29 11.96 3.43
CA MET A 293 -3.91 11.49 3.65
C MET A 293 -3.12 12.44 4.55
N LYS A 294 -3.30 13.76 4.41
CA LYS A 294 -2.67 14.75 5.30
C LYS A 294 -3.10 14.57 6.75
N ASN A 295 -4.41 14.40 6.99
CA ASN A 295 -4.94 14.25 8.34
C ASN A 295 -4.45 12.93 8.99
N ASN A 296 -4.41 11.84 8.21
CA ASN A 296 -3.83 10.58 8.66
C ASN A 296 -2.33 10.71 8.97
N CYS A 297 -1.61 11.42 8.10
CA CYS A 297 -0.18 11.69 8.30
C CYS A 297 0.07 12.51 9.57
N ASP A 298 -0.71 13.55 9.79
CA ASP A 298 -0.57 14.39 11.00
C ASP A 298 -0.79 13.59 12.27
N ALA A 299 -1.82 12.73 12.28
CA ALA A 299 -2.10 11.85 13.42
C ALA A 299 -0.94 10.85 13.66
N MET A 300 -0.38 10.26 12.60
CA MET A 300 0.79 9.38 12.72
C MET A 300 2.03 10.13 13.23
N CYS A 301 2.30 11.32 12.67
CA CYS A 301 3.45 12.14 13.08
C CYS A 301 3.34 12.60 14.54
N GLU A 302 2.12 12.93 15.00
CA GLU A 302 1.85 13.27 16.39
C GLU A 302 2.13 12.08 17.31
N GLU A 303 1.63 10.89 16.95
CA GLU A 303 1.84 9.65 17.73
C GLU A 303 3.30 9.20 17.74
N LEU A 304 4.01 9.33 16.61
CA LEU A 304 5.43 9.00 16.49
C LEU A 304 6.36 10.07 17.05
N GLY A 305 5.86 11.29 17.35
CA GLY A 305 6.65 12.42 17.82
C GLY A 305 7.66 12.94 16.76
N LYS A 306 7.40 12.75 15.48
CA LYS A 306 8.32 13.06 14.37
C LYS A 306 7.64 13.81 13.24
N PRO A 307 8.11 15.04 12.90
CA PRO A 307 7.60 15.78 11.75
C PRO A 307 8.17 15.25 10.44
N LEU A 308 7.36 15.32 9.37
CA LEU A 308 7.83 15.06 8.02
C LEU A 308 8.56 16.26 7.42
N LYS A 309 9.50 15.97 6.51
CA LYS A 309 10.20 16.97 5.68
C LYS A 309 9.78 16.91 4.22
N GLU A 310 9.34 15.77 3.75
CA GLU A 310 8.97 15.54 2.35
C GLU A 310 8.03 14.35 2.20
N ILE A 311 7.35 14.30 1.06
CA ILE A 311 6.55 13.15 0.67
C ILE A 311 6.98 12.63 -0.70
N VAL A 312 6.91 11.32 -0.89
CA VAL A 312 7.07 10.66 -2.19
C VAL A 312 5.73 10.07 -2.58
N ILE A 313 5.28 10.36 -3.79
CA ILE A 313 4.01 9.84 -4.31
C ILE A 313 4.30 8.73 -5.30
N SER A 314 3.77 7.53 -5.04
CA SER A 314 3.88 6.37 -5.92
C SER A 314 2.52 5.96 -6.48
N GLY A 315 2.54 5.13 -7.53
CA GLY A 315 1.34 4.62 -8.19
C GLY A 315 0.80 5.52 -9.29
N GLY A 316 -0.24 5.05 -9.99
CA GLY A 316 -0.77 5.69 -11.21
C GLY A 316 -1.23 7.15 -11.03
N GLY A 317 -1.73 7.52 -9.85
CA GLY A 317 -2.16 8.88 -9.54
C GLY A 317 -1.03 9.91 -9.59
N SER A 318 0.23 9.51 -9.38
CA SER A 318 1.40 10.40 -9.44
C SER A 318 1.73 10.91 -10.85
N ASN A 319 1.11 10.34 -11.90
CA ASN A 319 1.29 10.82 -13.26
C ASN A 319 0.62 12.19 -13.53
N SER A 320 -0.30 12.62 -12.66
CA SER A 320 -0.97 13.92 -12.78
C SER A 320 -0.16 15.02 -12.08
N ASP A 321 0.36 16.00 -12.82
CA ASP A 321 1.07 17.15 -12.27
C ASP A 321 0.16 17.99 -11.36
N LEU A 322 -1.12 18.12 -11.72
CA LEU A 322 -2.12 18.77 -10.87
C LEU A 322 -2.21 18.07 -9.51
N PHE A 323 -2.30 16.74 -9.50
CA PHE A 323 -2.44 15.99 -8.26
C PHE A 323 -1.17 16.06 -7.40
N MET A 324 0.02 15.99 -8.04
CA MET A 324 1.30 16.20 -7.36
C MET A 324 1.37 17.58 -6.69
N GLN A 325 0.93 18.64 -7.38
CA GLN A 325 0.92 20.00 -6.83
C GLN A 325 -0.10 20.14 -5.69
N ILE A 326 -1.29 19.53 -5.81
CA ILE A 326 -2.29 19.48 -4.72
C ILE A 326 -1.69 18.83 -3.47
N PHE A 327 -0.97 17.72 -3.59
CA PHE A 327 -0.29 17.09 -2.46
C PHE A 327 0.77 18.00 -1.85
N ALA A 328 1.64 18.60 -2.66
CA ALA A 328 2.65 19.53 -2.17
C ALA A 328 2.02 20.69 -1.38
N ASP A 329 0.97 21.30 -1.93
CA ASP A 329 0.28 22.44 -1.31
C ASP A 329 -0.46 22.06 -0.01
N ILE A 330 -1.18 20.91 0.00
CA ILE A 330 -1.93 20.46 1.18
C ILE A 330 -1.01 19.97 2.31
N PHE A 331 0.05 19.25 1.96
CA PHE A 331 1.03 18.79 2.94
C PHE A 331 1.97 19.90 3.41
N ASN A 332 2.11 20.94 2.62
CA ASN A 332 3.06 22.06 2.83
C ASN A 332 4.52 21.57 2.98
N VAL A 333 4.90 20.57 2.21
CA VAL A 333 6.25 20.03 2.08
C VAL A 333 6.50 19.64 0.61
N PRO A 334 7.77 19.50 0.18
CA PRO A 334 8.06 19.01 -1.16
C PRO A 334 7.41 17.65 -1.44
N ALA A 335 6.73 17.51 -2.58
CA ALA A 335 6.20 16.26 -3.09
C ALA A 335 7.07 15.76 -4.25
N LYS A 336 7.65 14.58 -4.10
CA LYS A 336 8.55 13.96 -5.07
C LYS A 336 7.82 12.88 -5.86
N ARG A 337 8.18 12.77 -7.13
CA ARG A 337 7.77 11.70 -8.03
C ARG A 337 9.02 11.03 -8.59
N ASN A 338 9.08 9.71 -8.51
CA ASN A 338 10.20 8.93 -9.04
C ASN A 338 9.98 8.62 -10.53
N VAL A 339 11.09 8.31 -11.24
CA VAL A 339 11.04 7.84 -12.64
C VAL A 339 10.28 6.51 -12.71
N VAL A 340 10.52 5.60 -11.76
CA VAL A 340 9.82 4.32 -11.65
C VAL A 340 8.64 4.46 -10.71
N ASN A 341 7.41 4.51 -11.26
CA ASN A 341 6.18 4.64 -10.48
C ASN A 341 5.76 3.33 -9.78
N GLU A 342 6.05 2.18 -10.37
CA GLU A 342 5.77 0.86 -9.81
C GLU A 342 6.92 0.42 -8.91
N SER A 343 7.02 1.05 -7.75
CA SER A 343 8.17 0.95 -6.85
C SER A 343 8.37 -0.44 -6.24
N ALA A 344 7.33 -1.28 -6.13
CA ALA A 344 7.43 -2.58 -5.45
C ALA A 344 8.49 -3.51 -6.07
N SER A 345 8.55 -3.58 -7.41
CA SER A 345 9.56 -4.39 -8.10
C SER A 345 10.98 -3.85 -7.87
N LEU A 346 11.13 -2.52 -7.88
CA LEU A 346 12.42 -1.89 -7.60
C LEU A 346 12.86 -2.14 -6.15
N GLY A 347 11.94 -2.06 -5.19
CA GLY A 347 12.24 -2.37 -3.79
C GLY A 347 12.68 -3.83 -3.58
N ALA A 348 12.06 -4.78 -4.29
CA ALA A 348 12.50 -6.17 -4.26
C ALA A 348 13.92 -6.34 -4.84
N VAL A 349 14.25 -5.62 -5.90
CA VAL A 349 15.60 -5.61 -6.48
C VAL A 349 16.60 -4.98 -5.51
N ILE A 350 16.29 -3.83 -4.90
CA ILE A 350 17.14 -3.18 -3.90
C ILE A 350 17.42 -4.13 -2.73
N ASN A 351 16.37 -4.74 -2.17
CA ASN A 351 16.54 -5.67 -1.06
C ASN A 351 17.43 -6.86 -1.46
N THR A 352 17.20 -7.44 -2.63
CA THR A 352 18.00 -8.57 -3.14
C THR A 352 19.46 -8.17 -3.38
N ALA A 353 19.71 -7.00 -3.96
CA ALA A 353 21.06 -6.52 -4.25
C ALA A 353 21.86 -6.27 -2.96
N VAL A 354 21.28 -5.67 -1.94
CA VAL A 354 21.93 -5.48 -0.63
C VAL A 354 22.16 -6.82 0.06
N ALA A 355 21.18 -7.72 0.05
CA ALA A 355 21.29 -9.05 0.65
C ALA A 355 22.43 -9.88 0.03
N LEU A 356 22.74 -9.68 -1.25
CA LEU A 356 23.81 -10.39 -1.97
C LEU A 356 25.13 -9.63 -2.00
N GLY A 357 25.24 -8.48 -1.31
CA GLY A 357 26.48 -7.72 -1.14
C GLY A 357 26.87 -6.84 -2.32
N GLU A 358 25.94 -6.56 -3.27
CA GLU A 358 26.18 -5.62 -4.37
C GLU A 358 26.22 -4.17 -3.88
N TYR A 359 25.56 -3.88 -2.74
CA TYR A 359 25.58 -2.59 -2.06
C TYR A 359 25.88 -2.77 -0.58
N GLU A 360 26.63 -1.83 -0.02
CA GLU A 360 27.04 -1.84 1.40
C GLU A 360 25.88 -1.53 2.37
N SER A 361 24.85 -0.84 1.89
CA SER A 361 23.65 -0.50 2.69
C SER A 361 22.42 -0.23 1.83
N TYR A 362 21.24 -0.24 2.46
CA TYR A 362 19.97 0.10 1.82
C TYR A 362 19.94 1.56 1.38
N GLU A 363 20.54 2.46 2.18
CA GLU A 363 20.65 3.88 1.88
C GLU A 363 21.46 4.11 0.60
N LYS A 364 22.58 3.40 0.42
CA LYS A 364 23.41 3.47 -0.79
C LYS A 364 22.70 2.89 -2.01
N ALA A 365 22.05 1.77 -1.85
CA ALA A 365 21.28 1.18 -2.94
C ALA A 365 20.12 2.09 -3.39
N VAL A 366 19.42 2.73 -2.46
CA VAL A 366 18.38 3.70 -2.77
C VAL A 366 18.96 4.95 -3.46
N GLU A 367 20.06 5.50 -2.96
CA GLU A 367 20.72 6.65 -3.57
C GLU A 367 21.07 6.43 -5.05
N GLU A 368 21.49 5.21 -5.42
CA GLU A 368 21.92 4.87 -6.78
C GLU A 368 20.80 4.35 -7.69
N MET A 369 19.79 3.67 -7.12
CA MET A 369 18.77 2.99 -7.90
C MET A 369 17.44 3.72 -7.98
N VAL A 370 17.16 4.64 -7.05
CA VAL A 370 15.91 5.42 -7.03
C VAL A 370 16.15 6.79 -7.62
N GLU A 371 15.72 6.97 -8.85
CA GLU A 371 15.85 8.23 -9.58
C GLU A 371 14.58 9.09 -9.39
N ILE A 372 14.78 10.34 -8.91
CA ILE A 372 13.71 11.33 -8.78
C ILE A 372 13.48 11.97 -10.14
N LYS A 373 12.23 11.91 -10.63
CA LYS A 373 11.81 12.53 -11.88
C LYS A 373 11.51 14.02 -11.70
N ASP A 374 10.67 14.34 -10.73
CA ASP A 374 10.17 15.69 -10.47
C ASP A 374 10.03 15.96 -8.97
N VAL A 375 10.14 17.26 -8.62
CA VAL A 375 9.87 17.76 -7.26
C VAL A 375 8.90 18.94 -7.36
N PHE A 376 7.75 18.81 -6.71
CA PHE A 376 6.72 19.85 -6.63
C PHE A 376 6.87 20.57 -5.30
N MET A 377 7.16 21.86 -5.35
CA MET A 377 7.26 22.70 -4.16
C MET A 377 5.89 23.28 -3.79
N PRO A 378 5.59 23.43 -2.48
CA PRO A 378 4.35 24.08 -2.07
C PRO A 378 4.24 25.50 -2.58
N ILE A 379 3.07 25.87 -3.10
CA ILE A 379 2.72 27.26 -3.42
C ILE A 379 2.15 27.88 -2.15
N GLU A 380 2.88 28.82 -1.55
CA GLU A 380 2.57 29.36 -0.21
C GLU A 380 1.12 29.83 -0.07
N LYS A 381 0.59 30.57 -1.06
CA LYS A 381 -0.80 31.04 -1.07
C LYS A 381 -1.80 29.89 -0.99
N ASN A 382 -1.56 28.82 -1.76
CA ASN A 382 -2.43 27.64 -1.77
C ASN A 382 -2.30 26.86 -0.47
N ALA A 383 -1.08 26.64 0.02
CA ALA A 383 -0.84 25.93 1.28
C ALA A 383 -1.54 26.60 2.46
N GLN A 384 -1.47 27.93 2.57
CA GLN A 384 -2.19 28.69 3.60
C GLN A 384 -3.72 28.56 3.46
N LEU A 385 -4.25 28.57 2.24
CA LEU A 385 -5.67 28.37 1.98
C LEU A 385 -6.10 26.95 2.39
N TYR A 386 -5.40 25.93 1.88
CA TYR A 386 -5.69 24.54 2.18
C TYR A 386 -5.59 24.22 3.67
N GLN A 387 -4.59 24.77 4.36
CA GLN A 387 -4.48 24.64 5.82
C GLN A 387 -5.71 25.17 6.55
N LYS A 388 -6.19 26.36 6.18
CA LYS A 388 -7.40 26.97 6.79
C LYS A 388 -8.63 26.13 6.49
N LEU A 389 -8.82 25.69 5.24
CA LEU A 389 -9.95 24.86 4.83
C LEU A 389 -9.95 23.51 5.57
N ASN A 390 -8.77 22.87 5.68
CA ASN A 390 -8.64 21.62 6.41
C ASN A 390 -8.99 21.76 7.89
N GLN A 391 -8.35 22.70 8.58
CA GLN A 391 -8.53 22.89 10.02
C GLN A 391 -9.95 23.32 10.42
N ARG A 392 -10.58 24.19 9.61
CA ARG A 392 -11.89 24.79 9.95
C ARG A 392 -13.07 24.00 9.44
N ALA A 393 -12.92 23.26 8.35
CA ALA A 393 -14.01 22.55 7.68
C ALA A 393 -13.73 21.07 7.49
N TYR A 394 -12.76 20.67 6.66
CA TYR A 394 -12.62 19.30 6.20
C TYR A 394 -12.39 18.29 7.35
N LYS A 395 -11.47 18.58 8.27
CA LYS A 395 -11.15 17.72 9.43
C LYS A 395 -12.35 17.45 10.34
N ASN A 396 -13.33 18.34 10.33
CA ASN A 396 -14.53 18.24 11.15
C ASN A 396 -15.77 17.76 10.37
N MET A 397 -15.64 17.45 9.09
CA MET A 397 -16.76 17.13 8.21
C MET A 397 -17.57 15.94 8.73
N ALA A 398 -16.90 14.86 9.16
CA ALA A 398 -17.56 13.69 9.73
C ALA A 398 -18.46 14.06 10.93
N ASN A 399 -18.00 14.95 11.82
CA ASN A 399 -18.79 15.39 12.98
C ASN A 399 -20.12 16.05 12.60
N TYR A 400 -20.18 16.69 11.42
CA TYR A 400 -21.39 17.37 10.93
C TYR A 400 -22.29 16.46 10.11
N THR A 401 -21.75 15.42 9.47
CA THR A 401 -22.48 14.57 8.52
C THR A 401 -22.87 13.21 9.08
N ASP A 402 -22.12 12.68 10.04
CA ASP A 402 -22.36 11.34 10.60
C ASP A 402 -23.75 11.18 11.21
N GLY A 403 -24.29 12.22 11.87
CA GLY A 403 -25.64 12.18 12.43
C GLY A 403 -26.69 11.88 11.36
N VAL A 404 -26.65 12.60 10.24
CA VAL A 404 -27.59 12.41 9.13
C VAL A 404 -27.40 11.03 8.48
N LEU A 405 -26.14 10.61 8.26
CA LEU A 405 -25.84 9.31 7.65
C LEU A 405 -26.28 8.14 8.52
N LYS A 406 -26.16 8.26 9.86
CA LYS A 406 -26.67 7.25 10.80
C LYS A 406 -28.19 7.13 10.74
N GLU A 407 -28.91 8.24 10.71
CA GLU A 407 -30.37 8.21 10.57
C GLU A 407 -30.80 7.56 9.24
N ILE A 408 -30.15 7.94 8.12
CA ILE A 408 -30.40 7.27 6.84
C ILE A 408 -30.15 5.75 6.93
N TYR A 409 -29.01 5.36 7.53
CA TYR A 409 -28.66 3.95 7.69
C TYR A 409 -29.68 3.20 8.53
N ASN A 410 -30.13 3.79 9.65
CA ASN A 410 -31.12 3.18 10.53
C ASN A 410 -32.45 2.95 9.80
N VAL A 411 -32.97 3.94 9.08
CA VAL A 411 -34.23 3.80 8.32
C VAL A 411 -34.19 2.63 7.34
N TYR A 412 -33.06 2.38 6.67
CA TYR A 412 -32.91 1.24 5.73
C TYR A 412 -32.65 -0.12 6.40
N ASN A 413 -32.41 -0.14 7.72
CA ASN A 413 -32.07 -1.37 8.47
C ASN A 413 -33.01 -1.59 9.68
N GLU A 414 -34.11 -0.84 9.83
CA GLU A 414 -35.11 -1.00 10.91
C GLU A 414 -35.90 -2.31 10.79
N ASP A 415 -35.97 -2.90 9.58
CA ASP A 415 -36.74 -4.12 9.29
C ASP A 415 -35.84 -5.38 9.11
N VAL A 416 -34.54 -5.30 9.44
CA VAL A 416 -33.57 -6.40 9.38
C VAL A 416 -33.08 -6.74 10.78
#